data_bce24a5266a318bb9ced9e957f012aef
#
_entry.id   bce24a5266a318bb9ced9e957f012aef
#
_cell.length_a   1.000
_cell.length_b   1.000
_cell.length_c   1.000
_cell.angle_alpha   90.00
_cell.angle_beta   90.00
_cell.angle_gamma   90.00
#
_symmetry.space_group_name_H-M   'P 1'
#
loop_
_entity.id
_entity.type
_entity.pdbx_description
1 polymer ?
#
loop_
_entity_poly.entity_id
_entity_poly.type
_entity_poly.pdbx_seq_one_letter_code
_entity_poly.pdbx_strand_id
1 'polypeptide(L)'
;MQWIEISIICRQELADQVMDLLGDFTPNGIIQEAYDQSPDLTKLTIYGDVSETEEDWIKEVEAILKTNLGPEELKGLDSISAKTVDANDWLHSWQQYIEPSEILPGIIIKPEWQDYESKPGERVLVIASDLSFGTGAHETTRNCAKLAASYLQEQGIIDKAYKLLDTDRAGALTCLDIGTGTGILVLVAHALGLRNLYGIDIEPSAVKDAEKNAKKNGVRASFICGDLDTDYHDQADLIFANLTVDPLKILLPVIGKKLAPKGKLIISGIIDDRYQEIIPYIEADWSIDREVIDGPWHTFMLSAK
;
A
#
# COMPACT_ATOMS: atom_id res chain seq x y z
N MET A 1 21.34 -7.72 -0.16
CA MET A 1 20.66 -8.31 1.02
C MET A 1 20.24 -9.71 0.60
N GLN A 2 20.44 -10.70 1.44
CA GLN A 2 20.06 -12.08 1.12
C GLN A 2 18.82 -12.48 1.92
N TRP A 3 18.01 -13.36 1.36
CA TRP A 3 16.82 -13.94 1.97
C TRP A 3 16.83 -15.45 1.79
N ILE A 4 16.08 -16.16 2.62
CA ILE A 4 15.83 -17.57 2.41
C ILE A 4 14.43 -17.72 1.82
N GLU A 5 14.34 -18.26 0.60
CA GLU A 5 13.09 -18.61 -0.06
C GLU A 5 12.74 -20.05 0.35
N ILE A 6 11.60 -20.23 1.00
CA ILE A 6 11.06 -21.52 1.38
C ILE A 6 9.89 -21.84 0.44
N SER A 7 9.97 -22.95 -0.27
CA SER A 7 8.93 -23.42 -1.17
C SER A 7 8.25 -24.65 -0.58
N ILE A 8 6.92 -24.60 -0.48
CA ILE A 8 6.07 -25.67 0.01
C ILE A 8 5.18 -26.10 -1.15
N ILE A 9 5.28 -27.34 -1.58
CA ILE A 9 4.41 -27.92 -2.61
C ILE A 9 3.36 -28.78 -1.94
N CYS A 10 2.10 -28.47 -2.16
CA CYS A 10 0.98 -29.19 -1.57
C CYS A 10 -0.19 -29.29 -2.53
N ARG A 11 -1.18 -30.14 -2.20
CA ARG A 11 -2.45 -30.20 -2.92
C ARG A 11 -3.18 -28.88 -2.85
N GLN A 12 -3.83 -28.47 -3.92
CA GLN A 12 -4.53 -27.19 -4.01
C GLN A 12 -5.62 -27.05 -2.92
N GLU A 13 -6.31 -28.16 -2.56
CA GLU A 13 -7.31 -28.20 -1.49
C GLU A 13 -6.76 -27.96 -0.07
N LEU A 14 -5.44 -28.10 0.11
CA LEU A 14 -4.74 -27.89 1.39
C LEU A 14 -4.10 -26.48 1.48
N ALA A 15 -4.01 -25.76 0.39
CA ALA A 15 -3.27 -24.51 0.31
C ALA A 15 -3.75 -23.47 1.31
N ASP A 16 -5.06 -23.23 1.40
CA ASP A 16 -5.64 -22.23 2.29
C ASP A 16 -5.31 -22.54 3.75
N GLN A 17 -5.42 -23.82 4.15
CA GLN A 17 -5.09 -24.24 5.52
C GLN A 17 -3.60 -24.09 5.83
N VAL A 18 -2.72 -24.40 4.89
CA VAL A 18 -1.27 -24.19 5.05
C VAL A 18 -0.95 -22.69 5.15
N MET A 19 -1.59 -21.85 4.34
CA MET A 19 -1.41 -20.40 4.41
C MET A 19 -1.89 -19.83 5.74
N ASP A 20 -3.04 -20.27 6.26
CA ASP A 20 -3.54 -19.84 7.57
C ASP A 20 -2.58 -20.23 8.71
N LEU A 21 -2.03 -21.45 8.68
CA LEU A 21 -1.10 -21.92 9.69
C LEU A 21 0.25 -21.20 9.68
N LEU A 22 0.68 -20.71 8.52
CA LEU A 22 1.96 -20.03 8.34
C LEU A 22 1.82 -18.49 8.34
N GLY A 23 0.60 -17.95 8.33
CA GLY A 23 0.35 -16.52 8.24
C GLY A 23 1.00 -15.70 9.36
N ASP A 24 0.89 -16.16 10.59
CA ASP A 24 1.52 -15.52 11.76
C ASP A 24 3.05 -15.67 11.76
N PHE A 25 3.56 -16.69 11.07
CA PHE A 25 4.99 -17.00 10.98
C PHE A 25 5.70 -16.19 9.87
N THR A 26 4.94 -15.65 8.92
CA THR A 26 5.48 -14.98 7.73
C THR A 26 4.97 -13.55 7.59
N PRO A 27 5.57 -12.56 8.28
CA PRO A 27 5.13 -11.16 8.22
C PRO A 27 5.18 -10.55 6.81
N ASN A 28 5.93 -11.17 5.88
CA ASN A 28 6.05 -10.74 4.48
C ASN A 28 4.99 -11.35 3.55
N GLY A 29 4.05 -12.13 4.09
CA GLY A 29 3.01 -12.80 3.33
C GLY A 29 3.45 -14.10 2.65
N ILE A 30 2.49 -14.76 2.01
CA ILE A 30 2.67 -16.05 1.32
C ILE A 30 2.27 -15.87 -0.14
N ILE A 31 3.13 -16.28 -1.06
CA ILE A 31 2.84 -16.27 -2.50
C ILE A 31 2.33 -17.65 -2.90
N GLN A 32 1.17 -17.72 -3.55
CA GLN A 32 0.62 -18.94 -4.12
C GLN A 32 0.73 -18.93 -5.65
N GLU A 33 1.30 -19.99 -6.21
CA GLU A 33 1.48 -20.15 -7.64
C GLU A 33 1.00 -21.54 -8.10
N ALA A 34 0.50 -21.63 -9.33
CA ALA A 34 0.23 -22.92 -9.94
C ALA A 34 1.56 -23.71 -10.08
N TYR A 35 1.50 -25.01 -9.80
CA TYR A 35 2.70 -25.84 -9.94
C TYR A 35 2.71 -26.51 -11.32
N ASP A 36 3.63 -26.08 -12.18
CA ASP A 36 3.67 -26.47 -13.60
C ASP A 36 3.79 -27.98 -13.85
N GLN A 37 4.26 -28.74 -12.86
CA GLN A 37 4.45 -30.19 -12.99
C GLN A 37 3.19 -31.01 -12.69
N SER A 38 2.17 -30.44 -12.03
CA SER A 38 0.92 -31.11 -11.72
C SER A 38 -0.21 -30.11 -11.45
N PRO A 39 -1.35 -30.18 -12.17
CA PRO A 39 -2.48 -29.27 -11.96
C PRO A 39 -3.20 -29.45 -10.61
N ASP A 40 -2.97 -30.56 -9.92
CA ASP A 40 -3.56 -30.83 -8.61
C ASP A 40 -2.73 -30.28 -7.43
N LEU A 41 -1.52 -29.77 -7.76
CA LEU A 41 -0.59 -29.21 -6.79
C LEU A 41 -0.48 -27.70 -6.94
N THR A 42 -0.16 -27.05 -5.85
CA THR A 42 0.19 -25.63 -5.81
C THR A 42 1.51 -25.43 -5.08
N LYS A 43 2.24 -24.39 -5.44
CA LYS A 43 3.44 -23.95 -4.75
C LYS A 43 3.12 -22.76 -3.90
N LEU A 44 3.42 -22.86 -2.60
CA LEU A 44 3.41 -21.75 -1.65
C LEU A 44 4.85 -21.34 -1.40
N THR A 45 5.12 -20.05 -1.47
CA THR A 45 6.45 -19.49 -1.24
C THR A 45 6.40 -18.48 -0.11
N ILE A 46 7.30 -18.65 0.87
CA ILE A 46 7.51 -17.73 1.99
C ILE A 46 8.96 -17.28 2.03
N TYR A 47 9.24 -16.16 2.66
CA TYR A 47 10.59 -15.59 2.73
C TYR A 47 10.97 -15.32 4.19
N GLY A 48 12.13 -15.86 4.58
CA GLY A 48 12.76 -15.66 5.88
C GLY A 48 14.07 -14.87 5.77
N ASP A 49 14.52 -14.33 6.87
CA ASP A 49 15.81 -13.68 6.94
C ASP A 49 16.97 -14.71 7.04
N VAL A 50 18.19 -14.25 6.77
CA VAL A 50 19.40 -15.10 6.80
C VAL A 50 20.03 -15.23 8.19
N SER A 51 19.31 -14.85 9.27
CA SER A 51 19.76 -15.09 10.65
C SER A 51 19.73 -16.58 11.00
N GLU A 52 18.91 -17.36 10.30
CA GLU A 52 18.79 -18.81 10.39
C GLU A 52 19.27 -19.48 9.10
N THR A 53 19.53 -20.79 9.15
CA THR A 53 19.95 -21.58 7.97
C THR A 53 18.73 -22.08 7.19
N GLU A 54 18.93 -22.48 5.93
CA GLU A 54 17.90 -23.14 5.11
C GLU A 54 17.32 -24.37 5.81
N GLU A 55 18.16 -25.15 6.50
CA GLU A 55 17.71 -26.32 7.25
C GLU A 55 16.88 -25.98 8.49
N ASP A 56 17.18 -24.88 9.16
CA ASP A 56 16.42 -24.44 10.34
C ASP A 56 15.03 -23.97 9.91
N TRP A 57 14.92 -23.20 8.86
CA TRP A 57 13.64 -22.76 8.27
C TRP A 57 12.78 -23.96 7.84
N ILE A 58 13.36 -24.96 7.16
CA ILE A 58 12.63 -26.20 6.78
C ILE A 58 12.11 -26.91 8.03
N LYS A 59 12.94 -27.09 9.07
CA LYS A 59 12.52 -27.76 10.32
C LYS A 59 11.40 -27.02 11.02
N GLU A 60 11.44 -25.70 11.04
CA GLU A 60 10.44 -24.88 11.72
C GLU A 60 9.09 -24.93 10.99
N VAL A 61 9.08 -24.77 9.66
CA VAL A 61 7.89 -24.95 8.84
C VAL A 61 7.32 -26.37 8.97
N GLU A 62 8.17 -27.39 8.90
CA GLU A 62 7.73 -28.76 9.13
C GLU A 62 7.13 -28.99 10.52
N ALA A 63 7.68 -28.40 11.56
CA ALA A 63 7.20 -28.53 12.92
C ALA A 63 5.80 -27.89 13.07
N ILE A 64 5.58 -26.70 12.49
CA ILE A 64 4.28 -26.04 12.49
C ILE A 64 3.24 -26.92 11.77
N LEU A 65 3.57 -27.37 10.57
CA LEU A 65 2.64 -28.20 9.78
C LEU A 65 2.35 -29.55 10.43
N LYS A 66 3.38 -30.26 10.95
CA LYS A 66 3.20 -31.55 11.64
C LYS A 66 2.41 -31.44 12.95
N THR A 67 2.45 -30.29 13.62
CA THR A 67 1.72 -30.07 14.86
C THR A 67 0.24 -29.80 14.62
N ASN A 68 -0.10 -29.17 13.51
CA ASN A 68 -1.44 -28.65 13.27
C ASN A 68 -2.23 -29.41 12.19
N LEU A 69 -1.55 -30.20 11.32
CA LEU A 69 -2.21 -31.01 10.29
C LEU A 69 -2.39 -32.45 10.74
N GLY A 70 -3.52 -33.05 10.38
CA GLY A 70 -3.80 -34.46 10.60
C GLY A 70 -3.02 -35.39 9.65
N PRO A 71 -2.98 -36.72 9.94
CA PRO A 71 -2.22 -37.68 9.15
C PRO A 71 -2.62 -37.76 7.67
N GLU A 72 -3.88 -37.49 7.33
CA GLU A 72 -4.35 -37.48 5.93
C GLU A 72 -3.98 -36.18 5.23
N GLU A 73 -4.00 -35.04 5.93
CA GLU A 73 -3.61 -33.74 5.41
C GLU A 73 -2.10 -33.70 5.15
N LEU A 74 -1.29 -34.27 6.05
CA LEU A 74 0.15 -34.40 5.85
C LEU A 74 0.54 -35.19 4.57
N LYS A 75 -0.30 -36.13 4.12
CA LYS A 75 -0.11 -36.81 2.83
C LYS A 75 -0.38 -35.88 1.63
N GLY A 76 -1.03 -34.76 1.84
CA GLY A 76 -1.24 -33.74 0.83
C GLY A 76 -0.04 -32.81 0.62
N LEU A 77 0.97 -32.85 1.50
CA LEU A 77 2.26 -32.17 1.32
C LEU A 77 3.15 -33.03 0.41
N ASP A 78 3.66 -32.45 -0.67
CA ASP A 78 4.58 -33.13 -1.60
C ASP A 78 6.04 -32.89 -1.19
N SER A 79 6.42 -31.62 -1.01
CA SER A 79 7.79 -31.29 -0.63
C SER A 79 7.89 -29.92 0.07
N ILE A 80 8.92 -29.77 0.91
CA ILE A 80 9.35 -28.50 1.48
C ILE A 80 10.82 -28.36 1.16
N SER A 81 11.21 -27.23 0.60
CA SER A 81 12.60 -26.92 0.24
C SER A 81 12.91 -25.46 0.55
N ALA A 82 14.17 -25.17 0.83
CA ALA A 82 14.63 -23.81 1.03
C ALA A 82 15.89 -23.55 0.21
N LYS A 83 16.09 -22.31 -0.19
CA LYS A 83 17.32 -21.85 -0.86
C LYS A 83 17.60 -20.41 -0.49
N THR A 84 18.87 -20.07 -0.37
CA THR A 84 19.29 -18.68 -0.22
C THR A 84 19.20 -17.97 -1.55
N VAL A 85 18.48 -16.86 -1.58
CA VAL A 85 18.28 -16.02 -2.77
C VAL A 85 18.85 -14.63 -2.53
N ASP A 86 19.39 -14.01 -3.57
CA ASP A 86 19.74 -12.60 -3.49
C ASP A 86 18.46 -11.75 -3.55
N ALA A 87 18.40 -10.66 -2.78
CA ALA A 87 17.24 -9.76 -2.79
C ALA A 87 16.91 -9.26 -4.22
N ASN A 88 17.91 -9.17 -5.09
CA ASN A 88 17.70 -8.79 -6.47
C ASN A 88 16.95 -9.87 -7.28
N ASP A 89 17.20 -11.15 -7.02
CA ASP A 89 16.51 -12.24 -7.73
C ASP A 89 15.04 -12.35 -7.28
N TRP A 90 14.77 -12.11 -6.00
CA TRP A 90 13.42 -12.02 -5.46
C TRP A 90 12.67 -10.81 -6.02
N LEU A 91 13.30 -9.62 -6.02
CA LEU A 91 12.76 -8.39 -6.61
C LEU A 91 12.33 -8.62 -8.06
N HIS A 92 13.12 -9.35 -8.84
CA HIS A 92 12.79 -9.63 -10.24
C HIS A 92 11.62 -10.61 -10.40
N SER A 93 11.43 -11.54 -9.46
CA SER A 93 10.36 -12.55 -9.59
C SER A 93 8.95 -11.97 -9.38
N TRP A 94 8.75 -11.04 -8.43
CA TRP A 94 7.43 -10.42 -8.23
C TRP A 94 7.18 -9.20 -9.12
N GLN A 95 8.24 -8.53 -9.56
CA GLN A 95 8.14 -7.38 -10.47
C GLN A 95 7.40 -7.73 -11.77
N GLN A 96 7.52 -8.96 -12.26
CA GLN A 96 6.84 -9.40 -13.48
C GLN A 96 5.30 -9.45 -13.35
N TYR A 97 4.77 -9.52 -12.12
CA TYR A 97 3.33 -9.60 -11.86
C TYR A 97 2.67 -8.22 -11.64
N ILE A 98 3.48 -7.16 -11.52
CA ILE A 98 2.93 -5.81 -11.37
C ILE A 98 2.78 -5.18 -12.74
N GLU A 99 1.54 -5.09 -13.20
CA GLU A 99 1.18 -4.46 -14.47
C GLU A 99 0.80 -2.99 -14.29
N PRO A 100 0.98 -2.16 -15.35
CA PRO A 100 0.42 -0.82 -15.36
C PRO A 100 -1.08 -0.83 -15.08
N SER A 101 -1.54 0.00 -14.17
CA SER A 101 -2.93 0.04 -13.74
C SER A 101 -3.51 1.45 -13.72
N GLU A 102 -4.80 1.57 -14.02
CA GLU A 102 -5.51 2.84 -13.96
C GLU A 102 -6.02 3.09 -12.54
N ILE A 103 -5.48 4.11 -11.85
CA ILE A 103 -5.90 4.47 -10.50
C ILE A 103 -7.14 5.37 -10.50
N LEU A 104 -7.21 6.27 -11.47
CA LEU A 104 -8.35 7.12 -11.80
C LEU A 104 -8.44 7.23 -13.32
N PRO A 105 -9.64 7.46 -13.90
CA PRO A 105 -9.76 7.62 -15.33
C PRO A 105 -8.74 8.58 -15.95
N GLY A 106 -7.89 8.06 -16.82
CA GLY A 106 -6.80 8.78 -17.45
C GLY A 106 -5.58 9.07 -16.57
N ILE A 107 -5.48 8.48 -15.37
CA ILE A 107 -4.27 8.50 -14.53
C ILE A 107 -3.78 7.07 -14.37
N ILE A 108 -2.67 6.76 -15.00
CA ILE A 108 -2.07 5.43 -15.03
C ILE A 108 -0.88 5.40 -14.08
N ILE A 109 -0.78 4.36 -13.27
CA ILE A 109 0.42 4.05 -12.50
C ILE A 109 1.13 2.91 -13.20
N LYS A 110 2.41 3.08 -13.44
CA LYS A 110 3.24 2.02 -13.98
C LYS A 110 4.52 1.83 -13.17
N PRO A 111 4.96 0.59 -12.99
CA PRO A 111 6.31 0.31 -12.51
C PRO A 111 7.37 0.82 -13.49
N GLU A 112 8.55 1.17 -12.98
CA GLU A 112 9.67 1.64 -13.82
C GLU A 112 10.10 0.62 -14.87
N TRP A 113 10.09 -0.66 -14.51
CA TRP A 113 10.55 -1.78 -15.35
C TRP A 113 9.51 -2.25 -16.39
N GLN A 114 8.27 -1.76 -16.34
CA GLN A 114 7.25 -2.12 -17.32
C GLN A 114 7.17 -1.08 -18.44
N ASP A 115 7.08 -1.55 -19.67
CA ASP A 115 6.76 -0.68 -20.80
C ASP A 115 5.27 -0.38 -20.84
N TYR A 116 4.94 0.88 -21.12
CA TYR A 116 3.56 1.32 -21.29
C TYR A 116 3.47 2.39 -22.36
N GLU A 117 2.69 2.14 -23.38
CA GLU A 117 2.39 3.11 -24.43
C GLU A 117 1.16 3.95 -24.02
N SER A 118 1.41 5.21 -23.63
CA SER A 118 0.36 6.10 -23.14
C SER A 118 -0.59 6.51 -24.26
N LYS A 119 -1.89 6.50 -23.97
CA LYS A 119 -2.93 7.02 -24.87
C LYS A 119 -3.02 8.54 -24.76
N PRO A 120 -3.53 9.22 -25.82
CA PRO A 120 -3.74 10.67 -25.78
C PRO A 120 -4.60 11.09 -24.58
N GLY A 121 -4.07 12.01 -23.78
CA GLY A 121 -4.75 12.54 -22.59
C GLY A 121 -4.48 11.79 -21.29
N GLU A 122 -3.79 10.66 -21.30
CA GLU A 122 -3.37 9.96 -20.09
C GLU A 122 -2.19 10.67 -19.41
N ARG A 123 -2.19 10.60 -18.09
CA ARG A 123 -1.10 11.02 -17.21
C ARG A 123 -0.49 9.77 -16.60
N VAL A 124 0.73 9.45 -16.97
CA VAL A 124 1.43 8.25 -16.50
C VAL A 124 2.33 8.63 -15.33
N LEU A 125 2.11 7.97 -14.20
CA LEU A 125 2.91 8.07 -12.99
C LEU A 125 3.83 6.86 -12.90
N VAL A 126 5.14 7.09 -12.88
CA VAL A 126 6.16 6.03 -12.83
C VAL A 126 6.58 5.80 -11.39
N ILE A 127 6.47 4.58 -10.90
CA ILE A 127 6.91 4.17 -9.57
C ILE A 127 8.15 3.29 -9.71
N ALA A 128 9.22 3.72 -9.06
CA ALA A 128 10.50 3.03 -9.00
C ALA A 128 10.75 2.56 -7.56
N SER A 129 9.84 1.78 -7.01
CA SER A 129 9.99 1.25 -5.65
C SER A 129 10.52 -0.16 -5.71
N ASP A 130 11.61 -0.40 -4.98
CA ASP A 130 12.22 -1.72 -4.89
C ASP A 130 11.63 -2.53 -3.73
N LEU A 131 11.10 -1.91 -2.67
CA LEU A 131 10.66 -2.62 -1.45
C LEU A 131 9.53 -1.92 -0.67
N SER A 132 9.17 -0.67 -0.97
CA SER A 132 8.18 0.06 -0.17
C SER A 132 6.74 -0.26 -0.58
N PHE A 133 5.84 -0.40 0.40
CA PHE A 133 4.40 -0.49 0.18
C PHE A 133 3.90 0.73 -0.63
N GLY A 134 3.02 0.50 -1.61
CA GLY A 134 2.43 1.60 -2.38
C GLY A 134 2.72 1.52 -3.88
N THR A 135 2.58 0.34 -4.50
CA THR A 135 2.62 0.18 -5.98
C THR A 135 1.47 0.91 -6.68
N GLY A 136 0.50 1.43 -5.93
CA GLY A 136 -0.68 2.11 -6.44
C GLY A 136 -1.80 1.19 -6.92
N ALA A 137 -1.54 -0.11 -7.02
CA ALA A 137 -2.54 -1.10 -7.46
C ALA A 137 -3.52 -1.49 -6.34
N HIS A 138 -3.17 -1.26 -5.07
CA HIS A 138 -3.97 -1.67 -3.93
C HIS A 138 -5.27 -0.86 -3.82
N GLU A 139 -6.36 -1.51 -3.37
CA GLU A 139 -7.70 -0.93 -3.21
C GLU A 139 -7.68 0.33 -2.35
N THR A 140 -6.95 0.30 -1.24
CA THR A 140 -6.85 1.43 -0.31
C THR A 140 -6.29 2.68 -0.98
N THR A 141 -5.26 2.54 -1.81
CA THR A 141 -4.65 3.65 -2.55
C THR A 141 -5.61 4.21 -3.61
N ARG A 142 -6.28 3.30 -4.35
CA ARG A 142 -7.31 3.71 -5.34
C ARG A 142 -8.46 4.46 -4.68
N ASN A 143 -8.91 4.01 -3.51
CA ASN A 143 -10.03 4.64 -2.80
C ASN A 143 -9.64 6.00 -2.24
N CYS A 144 -8.41 6.16 -1.71
CA CYS A 144 -7.88 7.49 -1.35
C CYS A 144 -7.89 8.44 -2.56
N ALA A 145 -7.42 7.98 -3.71
CA ALA A 145 -7.42 8.76 -4.95
C ALA A 145 -8.84 9.17 -5.39
N LYS A 146 -9.81 8.24 -5.36
CA LYS A 146 -11.23 8.51 -5.69
C LYS A 146 -11.84 9.55 -4.76
N LEU A 147 -11.61 9.45 -3.46
CA LEU A 147 -12.13 10.41 -2.48
C LEU A 147 -11.50 11.79 -2.66
N ALA A 148 -10.19 11.87 -2.86
CA ALA A 148 -9.51 13.13 -3.16
C ALA A 148 -10.06 13.79 -4.43
N ALA A 149 -10.23 13.03 -5.50
CA ALA A 149 -10.81 13.54 -6.74
C ALA A 149 -12.25 14.03 -6.52
N SER A 150 -13.07 13.30 -5.75
CA SER A 150 -14.44 13.72 -5.44
C SER A 150 -14.48 15.03 -4.66
N TYR A 151 -13.59 15.22 -3.70
CA TYR A 151 -13.43 16.48 -2.96
C TYR A 151 -13.09 17.64 -3.91
N LEU A 152 -12.11 17.46 -4.79
CA LEU A 152 -11.72 18.50 -5.75
C LEU A 152 -12.80 18.80 -6.78
N GLN A 153 -13.62 17.81 -7.17
CA GLN A 153 -14.80 18.01 -8.02
C GLN A 153 -15.86 18.84 -7.32
N GLU A 154 -16.16 18.57 -6.06
CA GLU A 154 -17.12 19.36 -5.26
C GLU A 154 -16.68 20.81 -5.08
N GLN A 155 -15.38 21.02 -4.97
CA GLN A 155 -14.79 22.36 -4.95
C GLN A 155 -14.78 23.05 -6.33
N GLY A 156 -15.15 22.36 -7.40
CA GLY A 156 -15.10 22.91 -8.76
C GLY A 156 -13.67 23.13 -9.28
N ILE A 157 -12.70 22.43 -8.74
CA ILE A 157 -11.29 22.51 -9.12
C ILE A 157 -10.97 21.62 -10.32
N ILE A 158 -11.60 20.44 -10.38
CA ILE A 158 -11.55 19.52 -11.51
C ILE A 158 -12.96 19.15 -11.97
N ASP A 159 -13.11 18.73 -13.21
CA ASP A 159 -14.38 18.19 -13.74
C ASP A 159 -14.52 16.68 -13.51
N LYS A 160 -15.64 16.11 -13.97
CA LYS A 160 -15.91 14.66 -13.88
C LYS A 160 -14.94 13.79 -14.70
N ALA A 161 -14.24 14.39 -15.65
CA ALA A 161 -13.19 13.74 -16.44
C ALA A 161 -11.78 13.98 -15.86
N TYR A 162 -11.71 14.45 -14.62
CA TYR A 162 -10.47 14.79 -13.89
C TYR A 162 -9.61 15.85 -14.60
N LYS A 163 -10.23 16.67 -15.43
CA LYS A 163 -9.57 17.78 -16.06
C LYS A 163 -9.58 19.00 -15.14
N LEU A 164 -8.43 19.63 -15.01
CA LEU A 164 -8.26 20.82 -14.19
C LEU A 164 -9.06 22.00 -14.76
N LEU A 165 -9.93 22.59 -13.93
CA LEU A 165 -10.78 23.73 -14.24
C LEU A 165 -10.25 25.03 -13.65
N ASP A 166 -9.65 24.96 -12.46
CA ASP A 166 -9.16 26.13 -11.72
C ASP A 166 -7.71 25.86 -11.25
N THR A 167 -6.76 26.31 -12.06
CA THR A 167 -5.32 26.13 -11.81
C THR A 167 -4.85 26.89 -10.58
N ASP A 168 -5.38 28.09 -10.35
CA ASP A 168 -4.93 28.97 -9.27
C ASP A 168 -5.39 28.41 -7.92
N ARG A 169 -6.65 27.98 -7.82
CA ARG A 169 -7.16 27.33 -6.60
C ARG A 169 -6.48 25.99 -6.34
N ALA A 170 -6.30 25.17 -7.37
CA ALA A 170 -5.57 23.90 -7.21
C ALA A 170 -4.14 24.14 -6.73
N GLY A 171 -3.45 25.13 -7.31
CA GLY A 171 -2.09 25.50 -6.92
C GLY A 171 -1.97 26.09 -5.50
N ALA A 172 -3.05 26.66 -4.96
CA ALA A 172 -3.10 27.21 -3.61
C ALA A 172 -3.35 26.16 -2.52
N LEU A 173 -3.99 25.03 -2.87
CA LEU A 173 -4.26 23.97 -1.90
C LEU A 173 -2.99 23.22 -1.49
N THR A 174 -2.86 22.99 -0.20
CA THR A 174 -1.80 22.17 0.39
C THR A 174 -2.27 20.75 0.62
N CYS A 175 -1.47 19.79 0.17
CA CYS A 175 -1.68 18.36 0.39
C CYS A 175 -0.56 17.78 1.24
N LEU A 176 -0.93 17.01 2.25
CA LEU A 176 -0.02 16.26 3.13
C LEU A 176 -0.36 14.77 3.08
N ASP A 177 0.64 13.93 2.88
CA ASP A 177 0.53 12.47 2.90
C ASP A 177 1.34 11.91 4.08
N ILE A 178 0.65 11.28 5.05
CA ILE A 178 1.22 10.75 6.29
C ILE A 178 1.42 9.24 6.14
N GLY A 179 2.65 8.76 6.37
CA GLY A 179 3.07 7.43 5.98
C GLY A 179 3.17 7.35 4.46
N THR A 180 3.91 8.29 3.88
CA THR A 180 3.88 8.52 2.42
C THR A 180 4.43 7.36 1.60
N GLY A 181 5.25 6.47 2.20
CA GLY A 181 5.82 5.31 1.54
C GLY A 181 6.52 5.67 0.23
N THR A 182 6.02 5.17 -0.88
CA THR A 182 6.54 5.49 -2.24
C THR A 182 6.24 6.91 -2.72
N GLY A 183 5.45 7.69 -1.99
CA GLY A 183 4.96 9.01 -2.41
C GLY A 183 3.80 8.96 -3.41
N ILE A 184 3.16 7.80 -3.60
CA ILE A 184 2.15 7.60 -4.63
C ILE A 184 0.96 8.55 -4.49
N LEU A 185 0.44 8.81 -3.28
CA LEU A 185 -0.68 9.71 -3.07
C LEU A 185 -0.30 11.18 -3.30
N VAL A 186 0.96 11.55 -3.02
CA VAL A 186 1.53 12.85 -3.41
C VAL A 186 1.56 13.00 -4.93
N LEU A 187 1.98 11.96 -5.65
CA LEU A 187 1.99 11.98 -7.13
C LEU A 187 0.58 12.06 -7.70
N VAL A 188 -0.38 11.36 -7.12
CA VAL A 188 -1.80 11.44 -7.51
C VAL A 188 -2.35 12.84 -7.26
N ALA A 189 -2.08 13.44 -6.11
CA ALA A 189 -2.47 14.82 -5.82
C ALA A 189 -1.89 15.81 -6.84
N HIS A 190 -0.62 15.63 -7.24
CA HIS A 190 -0.01 16.40 -8.33
C HIS A 190 -0.75 16.21 -9.66
N ALA A 191 -1.06 14.96 -10.01
CA ALA A 191 -1.79 14.65 -11.24
C ALA A 191 -3.20 15.26 -11.24
N LEU A 192 -3.83 15.42 -10.08
CA LEU A 192 -5.10 16.12 -9.90
C LEU A 192 -4.98 17.66 -9.92
N GLY A 193 -3.77 18.19 -9.98
CA GLY A 193 -3.52 19.63 -10.16
C GLY A 193 -2.92 20.35 -8.96
N LEU A 194 -2.77 19.71 -7.80
CA LEU A 194 -2.18 20.31 -6.60
C LEU A 194 -0.68 20.57 -6.79
N ARG A 195 -0.14 21.59 -6.10
CA ARG A 195 1.26 21.99 -6.26
C ARG A 195 2.00 22.16 -4.93
N ASN A 196 1.31 22.46 -3.83
CA ASN A 196 1.90 22.50 -2.49
C ASN A 196 1.80 21.10 -1.88
N LEU A 197 2.84 20.28 -2.05
CA LEU A 197 2.82 18.86 -1.81
C LEU A 197 3.84 18.48 -0.76
N TYR A 198 3.40 17.77 0.26
CA TYR A 198 4.22 17.28 1.36
C TYR A 198 3.95 15.78 1.58
N GLY A 199 5.01 15.04 1.87
CA GLY A 199 4.94 13.67 2.36
C GLY A 199 5.76 13.55 3.62
N ILE A 200 5.28 12.79 4.60
CA ILE A 200 6.03 12.50 5.82
C ILE A 200 6.03 11.00 6.07
N ASP A 201 7.17 10.46 6.47
CA ASP A 201 7.31 9.06 6.85
C ASP A 201 8.36 8.93 7.95
N ILE A 202 8.16 7.99 8.85
CA ILE A 202 9.13 7.68 9.92
C ILE A 202 10.33 6.89 9.38
N GLU A 203 10.15 6.20 8.24
CA GLU A 203 11.17 5.36 7.63
C GLU A 203 12.02 6.14 6.63
N PRO A 204 13.36 6.28 6.87
CA PRO A 204 14.25 7.01 5.95
C PRO A 204 14.30 6.41 4.53
N SER A 205 14.06 5.12 4.39
CA SER A 205 13.99 4.42 3.10
C SER A 205 12.77 4.86 2.29
N ALA A 206 11.59 4.95 2.93
CA ALA A 206 10.36 5.42 2.32
C ALA A 206 10.50 6.85 1.80
N VAL A 207 11.08 7.75 2.60
CA VAL A 207 11.35 9.14 2.18
C VAL A 207 12.23 9.20 0.93
N LYS A 208 13.31 8.40 0.88
CA LYS A 208 14.19 8.32 -0.31
C LYS A 208 13.46 7.80 -1.54
N ASP A 209 12.60 6.81 -1.37
CA ASP A 209 11.79 6.26 -2.46
C ASP A 209 10.78 7.30 -2.97
N ALA A 210 10.11 8.01 -2.08
CA ALA A 210 9.20 9.10 -2.43
C ALA A 210 9.91 10.22 -3.20
N GLU A 211 11.10 10.65 -2.75
CA GLU A 211 11.93 11.64 -3.46
C GLU A 211 12.36 11.16 -4.86
N LYS A 212 12.79 9.89 -4.97
CA LYS A 212 13.16 9.24 -6.24
C LYS A 212 11.97 9.23 -7.21
N ASN A 213 10.80 8.84 -6.73
CA ASN A 213 9.57 8.79 -7.52
C ASN A 213 9.10 10.19 -7.94
N ALA A 214 9.10 11.17 -7.03
CA ALA A 214 8.77 12.56 -7.37
C ALA A 214 9.69 13.10 -8.44
N LYS A 215 11.00 12.89 -8.32
CA LYS A 215 11.98 13.30 -9.32
C LYS A 215 11.73 12.66 -10.69
N LYS A 216 11.44 11.35 -10.74
CA LYS A 216 11.13 10.63 -12.00
C LYS A 216 9.90 11.19 -12.71
N ASN A 217 8.92 11.63 -11.95
CA ASN A 217 7.66 12.18 -12.47
C ASN A 217 7.73 13.71 -12.69
N GLY A 218 8.88 14.34 -12.44
CA GLY A 218 9.02 15.80 -12.55
C GLY A 218 8.17 16.58 -11.52
N VAL A 219 7.81 15.94 -10.42
CA VAL A 219 6.99 16.52 -9.35
C VAL A 219 7.89 17.20 -8.33
N ARG A 220 7.52 18.44 -7.96
CA ARG A 220 8.13 19.15 -6.84
C ARG A 220 7.27 18.92 -5.61
N ALA A 221 7.81 18.23 -4.62
CA ALA A 221 7.21 17.99 -3.32
C ALA A 221 8.29 18.04 -2.24
N SER A 222 7.88 18.28 -1.00
CA SER A 222 8.77 18.22 0.16
C SER A 222 8.50 16.92 0.91
N PHE A 223 9.53 16.11 1.11
CA PHE A 223 9.44 14.89 1.89
C PHE A 223 10.24 15.04 3.18
N ILE A 224 9.63 14.61 4.29
CA ILE A 224 10.14 14.79 5.65
C ILE A 224 10.28 13.40 6.28
N CYS A 225 11.49 13.08 6.77
CA CYS A 225 11.70 11.90 7.59
C CYS A 225 11.51 12.30 9.05
N GLY A 226 10.43 11.84 9.67
CA GLY A 226 10.13 12.24 11.05
C GLY A 226 8.68 12.02 11.45
N ASP A 227 8.35 12.61 12.59
CA ASP A 227 7.01 12.57 13.18
C ASP A 227 6.20 13.81 12.82
N LEU A 228 4.89 13.62 12.65
CA LEU A 228 3.97 14.69 12.28
C LEU A 228 3.97 15.88 13.26
N ASP A 229 4.04 15.60 14.56
CA ASP A 229 3.93 16.64 15.57
C ASP A 229 5.16 17.54 15.65
N THR A 230 6.34 16.96 15.40
CA THR A 230 7.63 17.65 15.57
C THR A 230 8.17 18.27 14.29
N ASP A 231 7.86 17.70 13.12
CA ASP A 231 8.57 18.01 11.88
C ASP A 231 7.70 18.71 10.80
N TYR A 232 6.36 18.62 10.94
CA TYR A 232 5.44 19.35 10.06
C TYR A 232 4.67 20.42 10.84
N HIS A 233 4.81 21.69 10.49
CA HIS A 233 4.28 22.83 11.26
C HIS A 233 3.09 23.56 10.61
N ASP A 234 2.84 23.31 9.33
CA ASP A 234 1.78 23.97 8.58
C ASP A 234 0.41 23.27 8.72
N GLN A 235 -0.59 23.82 8.05
CA GLN A 235 -1.89 23.19 7.86
C GLN A 235 -2.06 22.77 6.40
N ALA A 236 -2.80 21.68 6.18
CA ALA A 236 -3.08 21.18 4.85
C ALA A 236 -4.59 21.13 4.58
N ASP A 237 -4.97 21.42 3.34
CA ASP A 237 -6.37 21.38 2.87
C ASP A 237 -6.84 19.95 2.58
N LEU A 238 -5.90 19.08 2.22
CA LEU A 238 -6.14 17.67 1.98
C LEU A 238 -5.04 16.86 2.67
N ILE A 239 -5.44 15.98 3.58
CA ILE A 239 -4.51 15.09 4.28
C ILE A 239 -4.86 13.66 3.91
N PHE A 240 -3.86 12.88 3.54
CA PHE A 240 -3.95 11.43 3.43
C PHE A 240 -3.27 10.75 4.63
N ALA A 241 -3.85 9.63 5.08
CA ALA A 241 -3.24 8.69 5.99
C ALA A 241 -3.70 7.27 5.63
N ASN A 242 -2.99 6.64 4.68
CA ASN A 242 -3.23 5.26 4.28
C ASN A 242 -2.38 4.33 5.15
N LEU A 243 -2.83 4.11 6.38
CA LEU A 243 -2.10 3.43 7.44
C LEU A 243 -2.96 2.31 8.05
N THR A 244 -2.31 1.35 8.71
CA THR A 244 -3.03 0.36 9.51
C THR A 244 -3.71 1.00 10.74
N VAL A 245 -4.62 0.26 11.38
CA VAL A 245 -5.47 0.78 12.45
C VAL A 245 -4.70 1.31 13.65
N ASP A 246 -3.58 0.69 14.06
CA ASP A 246 -2.85 1.13 15.26
C ASP A 246 -2.19 2.51 15.10
N PRO A 247 -1.45 2.81 14.02
CA PRO A 247 -1.01 4.17 13.74
C PRO A 247 -2.16 5.18 13.63
N LEU A 248 -3.29 4.79 13.02
CA LEU A 248 -4.45 5.67 12.90
C LEU A 248 -5.06 6.04 14.26
N LYS A 249 -5.11 5.10 15.22
CA LYS A 249 -5.58 5.39 16.60
C LYS A 249 -4.71 6.44 17.30
N ILE A 250 -3.42 6.45 17.01
CA ILE A 250 -2.49 7.45 17.56
C ILE A 250 -2.65 8.79 16.84
N LEU A 251 -2.83 8.76 15.52
CA LEU A 251 -2.89 9.93 14.66
C LEU A 251 -4.19 10.75 14.83
N LEU A 252 -5.36 10.09 14.83
CA LEU A 252 -6.67 10.75 14.79
C LEU A 252 -6.89 11.79 15.90
N PRO A 253 -6.45 11.59 17.17
CA PRO A 253 -6.61 12.59 18.21
C PRO A 253 -5.79 13.87 18.03
N VAL A 254 -4.74 13.85 17.22
CA VAL A 254 -3.78 14.97 17.11
C VAL A 254 -3.82 15.67 15.74
N ILE A 255 -4.18 14.94 14.68
CA ILE A 255 -4.09 15.43 13.30
C ILE A 255 -5.00 16.62 12.99
N GLY A 256 -6.09 16.80 13.75
CA GLY A 256 -7.02 17.91 13.54
C GLY A 256 -6.36 19.28 13.59
N LYS A 257 -5.27 19.45 14.33
CA LYS A 257 -4.49 20.70 14.40
C LYS A 257 -3.78 21.03 13.08
N LYS A 258 -3.51 20.01 12.28
CA LYS A 258 -2.82 20.13 10.98
C LYS A 258 -3.81 20.27 9.81
N LEU A 259 -5.11 20.13 10.04
CA LEU A 259 -6.14 20.32 9.03
C LEU A 259 -6.52 21.79 8.90
N ALA A 260 -6.45 22.31 7.68
CA ALA A 260 -6.91 23.68 7.39
C ALA A 260 -8.44 23.81 7.57
N PRO A 261 -8.97 25.01 7.81
CA PRO A 261 -10.41 25.20 7.88
C PRO A 261 -11.11 24.72 6.60
N LYS A 262 -12.10 23.82 6.75
CA LYS A 262 -12.81 23.13 5.65
C LYS A 262 -11.96 22.11 4.88
N GLY A 263 -10.75 21.81 5.33
CA GLY A 263 -9.92 20.74 4.79
C GLY A 263 -10.55 19.36 5.00
N LYS A 264 -10.01 18.36 4.34
CA LYS A 264 -10.45 16.97 4.45
C LYS A 264 -9.30 16.06 4.82
N LEU A 265 -9.61 15.13 5.73
CA LEU A 265 -8.72 14.02 6.06
C LEU A 265 -9.27 12.75 5.40
N ILE A 266 -8.43 12.08 4.62
CA ILE A 266 -8.75 10.78 4.01
C ILE A 266 -7.91 9.73 4.71
N ILE A 267 -8.56 8.79 5.38
CA ILE A 267 -7.91 7.66 6.04
C ILE A 267 -8.28 6.35 5.35
N SER A 268 -7.33 5.42 5.27
CA SER A 268 -7.51 4.09 4.69
C SER A 268 -6.54 3.09 5.33
N GLY A 269 -6.52 1.82 4.83
CA GLY A 269 -5.74 0.73 5.43
C GLY A 269 -6.47 0.04 6.57
N ILE A 270 -7.79 0.21 6.63
CA ILE A 270 -8.67 -0.35 7.66
C ILE A 270 -9.36 -1.58 7.08
N ILE A 271 -9.06 -2.75 7.62
CA ILE A 271 -9.68 -4.01 7.23
C ILE A 271 -10.96 -4.27 8.05
N ASP A 272 -11.93 -5.02 7.50
CA ASP A 272 -13.21 -5.36 8.12
C ASP A 272 -13.07 -5.81 9.58
N ASP A 273 -12.14 -6.72 9.87
CA ASP A 273 -11.92 -7.30 11.19
C ASP A 273 -11.52 -6.26 12.24
N ARG A 274 -10.92 -5.15 11.81
CA ARG A 274 -10.47 -4.06 12.67
C ARG A 274 -11.33 -2.80 12.59
N TYR A 275 -12.42 -2.83 11.81
CA TYR A 275 -13.32 -1.69 11.63
C TYR A 275 -13.84 -1.14 12.96
N GLN A 276 -14.36 -2.03 13.83
CA GLN A 276 -14.95 -1.64 15.11
C GLN A 276 -13.93 -1.00 16.08
N GLU A 277 -12.65 -1.25 15.87
CA GLU A 277 -11.61 -0.68 16.70
C GLU A 277 -11.34 0.80 16.40
N ILE A 278 -11.52 1.25 15.15
CA ILE A 278 -11.21 2.61 14.72
C ILE A 278 -12.39 3.57 14.86
N ILE A 279 -13.63 3.07 14.77
CA ILE A 279 -14.84 3.90 14.81
C ILE A 279 -14.92 4.83 16.03
N PRO A 280 -14.62 4.41 17.27
CA PRO A 280 -14.66 5.31 18.42
C PRO A 280 -13.69 6.50 18.29
N TYR A 281 -12.54 6.33 17.66
CA TYR A 281 -11.56 7.39 17.42
C TYR A 281 -12.00 8.36 16.33
N ILE A 282 -12.69 7.85 15.29
CA ILE A 282 -13.31 8.70 14.28
C ILE A 282 -14.44 9.51 14.92
N GLU A 283 -15.37 8.84 15.62
CA GLU A 283 -16.53 9.49 16.20
C GLU A 283 -16.21 10.47 17.34
N ALA A 284 -15.02 10.41 17.95
CA ALA A 284 -14.63 11.36 18.98
C ALA A 284 -14.52 12.79 18.44
N ASP A 285 -13.73 12.99 17.38
CA ASP A 285 -13.32 14.32 16.91
C ASP A 285 -13.69 14.59 15.43
N TRP A 286 -14.22 13.59 14.71
CA TRP A 286 -14.44 13.65 13.28
C TRP A 286 -15.89 13.37 12.89
N SER A 287 -16.31 14.01 11.81
CA SER A 287 -17.55 13.72 11.10
C SER A 287 -17.21 12.93 9.83
N ILE A 288 -17.90 11.82 9.61
CA ILE A 288 -17.74 11.02 8.39
C ILE A 288 -18.52 11.70 7.27
N ASP A 289 -17.83 12.25 6.27
CA ASP A 289 -18.46 12.83 5.09
C ASP A 289 -18.79 11.73 4.07
N ARG A 290 -17.88 10.78 3.89
CA ARG A 290 -18.01 9.63 2.98
C ARG A 290 -17.25 8.43 3.50
N GLU A 291 -17.77 7.25 3.16
CA GLU A 291 -17.11 5.98 3.30
C GLU A 291 -17.12 5.24 1.96
N VAL A 292 -16.01 4.60 1.62
CA VAL A 292 -15.87 3.69 0.48
C VAL A 292 -15.42 2.35 0.99
N ILE A 293 -16.17 1.31 0.62
CA ILE A 293 -15.85 -0.09 0.93
C ILE A 293 -15.46 -0.77 -0.37
N ASP A 294 -14.30 -1.42 -0.41
CA ASP A 294 -13.78 -2.13 -1.59
C ASP A 294 -13.14 -3.44 -1.12
N GLY A 295 -13.83 -4.57 -1.35
CA GLY A 295 -13.50 -5.84 -0.72
C GLY A 295 -13.56 -5.71 0.81
N PRO A 296 -12.53 -6.14 1.54
CA PRO A 296 -12.48 -6.03 3.00
C PRO A 296 -11.99 -4.67 3.50
N TRP A 297 -11.76 -3.68 2.62
CA TRP A 297 -11.09 -2.43 2.96
C TRP A 297 -12.05 -1.27 3.07
N HIS A 298 -11.92 -0.51 4.16
CA HIS A 298 -12.63 0.73 4.41
C HIS A 298 -11.75 1.95 4.21
N THR A 299 -12.30 2.97 3.56
CA THR A 299 -11.67 4.27 3.35
C THR A 299 -12.64 5.37 3.67
N PHE A 300 -12.26 6.30 4.52
CA PHE A 300 -13.13 7.40 4.97
C PHE A 300 -12.60 8.75 4.49
N MET A 301 -13.51 9.64 4.15
CA MET A 301 -13.26 11.08 4.08
C MET A 301 -13.93 11.75 5.27
N LEU A 302 -13.15 12.51 6.04
CA LEU A 302 -13.50 13.06 7.33
C LEU A 302 -13.36 14.59 7.34
N SER A 303 -14.24 15.23 8.10
CA SER A 303 -14.15 16.64 8.52
C SER A 303 -13.93 16.74 10.02
N ALA A 304 -13.16 17.70 10.48
CA ALA A 304 -13.09 18.02 11.90
C ALA A 304 -14.47 18.53 12.40
N LYS A 305 -14.85 18.13 13.62
CA LYS A 305 -16.08 18.59 14.29
C LYS A 305 -15.98 20.00 14.79
#